data_babc7f79757d0610382396a12a7650fa
#
_entry.id   babc7f79757d0610382396a12a7650fa
#
_cell.length_a   1.000
_cell.length_b   1.000
_cell.length_c   1.000
_cell.angle_alpha   90.00
_cell.angle_beta   90.00
_cell.angle_gamma   90.00
#
_symmetry.space_group_name_H-M   'P 1'
#
loop_
_entity.id
_entity.type
_entity.pdbx_description
1 polymer ?
#
loop_
_entity_poly.entity_id
_entity_poly.type
_entity_poly.pdbx_seq_one_letter_code
_entity_poly.pdbx_strand_id
1 'polypeptide(L)'
;MTPSSSTPTRRVGPDKGAEGKPAASTKADERPTITLPARALRTRRVAKAAPASSRVTTPRGEPRPARRRARDERELVVELRGVSKQYGPGDNGLERVTFAVRRQEMVFLVGPTGSGKSTIMRLLIKELDPSEGVVRVAGRDLSKIERKKAPYYRRNVGVVFQDFKLLPNRTVYDNVAYALQVTGASRKQIRGTLPDILRMTGLSTKLHNYPHQLSGGEQQRVAVARAFVSHPPLLLADEPTGNLDPETSIGIMQLLYRINRAGTTVMIATHDRDMVDRMRRRVIELRRGRIVRDEATGLYASEENTAELGERLREETIEAARGVLGPKR
;
A
#
# COMPACT_ATOMS: atom_id res chain seq x y z
N MET A 1 51.93 -22.12 -45.40
CA MET A 1 51.20 -23.13 -46.20
C MET A 1 49.75 -22.85 -46.09
N THR A 2 49.17 -22.15 -47.05
CA THR A 2 47.76 -22.06 -47.40
C THR A 2 47.43 -23.24 -48.32
N PRO A 3 46.15 -23.67 -48.54
CA PRO A 3 45.15 -22.97 -49.32
C PRO A 3 43.71 -23.11 -48.69
N SER A 4 42.83 -22.14 -48.82
CA SER A 4 41.93 -21.66 -49.88
C SER A 4 40.91 -22.72 -50.42
N SER A 5 39.65 -22.38 -50.36
CA SER A 5 38.58 -22.52 -51.36
C SER A 5 37.21 -22.54 -50.63
N SER A 6 36.25 -21.81 -50.87
CA SER A 6 35.51 -21.23 -52.02
C SER A 6 34.02 -21.49 -51.80
N THR A 7 33.27 -20.42 -51.89
CA THR A 7 31.81 -20.29 -52.02
C THR A 7 31.24 -21.18 -53.16
N PRO A 8 29.94 -21.49 -53.18
CA PRO A 8 29.11 -20.75 -54.11
C PRO A 8 27.70 -20.36 -53.65
N THR A 9 27.32 -19.23 -54.15
CA THR A 9 26.03 -18.60 -54.37
C THR A 9 25.02 -19.50 -55.11
N ARG A 10 23.75 -19.47 -54.66
CA ARG A 10 22.63 -19.81 -55.53
C ARG A 10 21.43 -18.89 -55.31
N ARG A 11 21.19 -18.03 -56.30
CA ARG A 11 19.92 -17.34 -56.57
C ARG A 11 18.91 -18.37 -57.09
N VAL A 12 17.63 -18.20 -56.76
CA VAL A 12 16.48 -18.30 -57.66
C VAL A 12 15.26 -17.65 -56.98
N GLY A 13 14.58 -16.86 -57.72
CA GLY A 13 13.49 -15.95 -57.47
C GLY A 13 12.11 -16.58 -57.52
N PRO A 14 11.03 -15.81 -57.80
CA PRO A 14 9.77 -15.88 -57.07
C PRO A 14 8.72 -16.80 -57.69
N ASP A 15 7.85 -17.34 -56.89
CA ASP A 15 6.60 -17.84 -57.38
C ASP A 15 5.39 -17.45 -56.51
N LYS A 16 4.27 -17.32 -57.20
CA LYS A 16 3.00 -16.67 -56.88
C LYS A 16 2.04 -17.60 -56.17
N GLY A 17 1.21 -17.00 -55.32
CA GLY A 17 -0.25 -17.27 -55.33
C GLY A 17 -0.76 -18.44 -54.51
N ALA A 18 -1.54 -18.12 -53.48
CA ALA A 18 -2.89 -18.72 -53.35
C ALA A 18 -3.67 -18.07 -52.19
N GLU A 19 -4.85 -17.66 -52.54
CA GLU A 19 -5.93 -17.15 -51.69
C GLU A 19 -6.41 -18.22 -50.70
N GLY A 20 -6.87 -17.77 -49.54
CA GLY A 20 -7.60 -18.64 -48.60
C GLY A 20 -8.10 -17.85 -47.36
N LYS A 21 -9.32 -17.35 -47.44
CA LYS A 21 -10.20 -16.85 -46.34
C LYS A 21 -10.65 -17.96 -45.41
N PRO A 22 -11.40 -17.62 -44.30
CA PRO A 22 -11.41 -16.50 -43.39
C PRO A 22 -11.35 -16.91 -41.88
N ALA A 23 -11.09 -15.91 -41.12
CA ALA A 23 -11.20 -15.72 -39.69
C ALA A 23 -12.23 -16.52 -38.91
N ALA A 24 -11.78 -17.07 -37.80
CA ALA A 24 -12.60 -17.41 -36.65
C ALA A 24 -12.77 -16.19 -35.76
N SER A 25 -14.02 -15.82 -35.54
CA SER A 25 -14.53 -14.81 -34.67
C SER A 25 -14.06 -15.09 -33.22
N THR A 26 -13.14 -14.28 -32.68
CA THR A 26 -12.80 -14.24 -31.29
C THR A 26 -13.88 -13.44 -30.55
N LYS A 27 -14.70 -14.13 -29.78
CA LYS A 27 -15.61 -13.50 -28.78
C LYS A 27 -14.79 -12.62 -27.89
N ALA A 28 -15.15 -11.34 -27.84
CA ALA A 28 -14.62 -10.36 -26.89
C ALA A 28 -14.94 -10.84 -25.48
N ASP A 29 -13.88 -11.08 -24.71
CA ASP A 29 -13.94 -11.39 -23.29
C ASP A 29 -14.42 -10.14 -22.53
N GLU A 30 -15.68 -10.15 -22.10
CA GLU A 30 -16.29 -9.08 -21.30
C GLU A 30 -15.58 -9.02 -19.94
N ARG A 31 -14.64 -8.12 -19.84
CA ARG A 31 -13.95 -7.82 -18.59
C ARG A 31 -14.89 -7.05 -17.67
N PRO A 32 -15.13 -7.46 -16.45
CA PRO A 32 -15.87 -6.66 -15.50
C PRO A 32 -15.02 -5.43 -15.10
N THR A 33 -15.26 -4.33 -15.79
CA THR A 33 -14.72 -3.01 -15.43
C THR A 33 -15.41 -2.56 -14.15
N ILE A 34 -14.68 -2.51 -13.05
CA ILE A 34 -15.18 -1.90 -11.81
C ILE A 34 -15.13 -0.40 -12.01
N THR A 35 -16.21 0.16 -12.52
CA THR A 35 -16.41 1.61 -12.58
C THR A 35 -16.76 2.10 -11.17
N LEU A 36 -15.78 2.69 -10.47
CA LEU A 36 -16.08 3.54 -9.33
C LEU A 36 -16.65 4.85 -9.88
N PRO A 37 -17.79 5.37 -9.34
CA PRO A 37 -18.37 6.61 -9.83
C PRO A 37 -17.39 7.77 -9.59
N ALA A 38 -16.93 8.39 -10.66
CA ALA A 38 -16.23 9.66 -10.65
C ALA A 38 -17.20 10.73 -10.14
N ARG A 39 -17.06 11.15 -8.90
CA ARG A 39 -17.81 12.26 -8.32
C ARG A 39 -17.18 13.56 -8.83
N ALA A 40 -17.79 14.11 -9.88
CA ALA A 40 -17.44 15.41 -10.42
C ALA A 40 -17.45 16.49 -9.33
N LEU A 41 -16.39 17.30 -9.31
CA LEU A 41 -16.31 18.57 -8.58
C LEU A 41 -17.36 19.51 -9.14
N ARG A 42 -18.53 19.58 -8.49
CA ARG A 42 -19.51 20.64 -8.75
C ARG A 42 -19.20 21.83 -7.83
N THR A 43 -18.77 22.91 -8.42
CA THR A 43 -18.70 24.24 -7.82
C THR A 43 -20.08 24.64 -7.29
N ARG A 44 -20.16 24.96 -6.02
CA ARG A 44 -21.36 25.38 -5.32
C ARG A 44 -21.69 26.84 -5.74
N ARG A 45 -22.72 27.00 -6.58
CA ARG A 45 -23.39 28.28 -6.75
C ARG A 45 -24.21 28.58 -5.47
N VAL A 46 -23.94 29.72 -4.89
CA VAL A 46 -24.73 30.29 -3.77
C VAL A 46 -26.12 30.69 -4.29
N ALA A 47 -27.16 30.04 -3.81
CA ALA A 47 -28.55 30.43 -4.06
C ALA A 47 -29.10 31.17 -2.84
N LYS A 48 -29.69 32.31 -3.16
CA LYS A 48 -30.37 33.29 -2.29
C LYS A 48 -31.52 32.64 -1.50
N ALA A 49 -31.61 32.95 -0.24
CA ALA A 49 -32.68 32.52 0.68
C ALA A 49 -34.03 33.14 0.32
N ALA A 50 -35.09 32.34 0.39
CA ALA A 50 -36.50 32.76 0.44
C ALA A 50 -37.15 32.24 1.76
N PRO A 51 -38.17 32.91 2.29
CA PRO A 51 -38.55 32.85 3.69
C PRO A 51 -39.38 31.63 4.08
N ALA A 52 -39.28 31.29 5.36
CA ALA A 52 -39.89 30.16 6.03
C ALA A 52 -41.43 30.14 6.01
N SER A 53 -42.01 29.00 5.64
CA SER A 53 -43.36 28.63 6.04
C SER A 53 -43.29 27.47 7.05
N SER A 54 -43.86 27.69 8.20
CA SER A 54 -43.99 26.75 9.31
C SER A 54 -44.79 25.51 8.91
N ARG A 55 -44.13 24.35 8.78
CA ARG A 55 -44.79 23.03 8.78
C ARG A 55 -44.38 22.26 10.00
N VAL A 56 -45.34 21.87 10.80
CA VAL A 56 -45.26 20.95 11.92
C VAL A 56 -44.58 19.68 11.45
N THR A 57 -43.38 19.40 11.98
CA THR A 57 -42.61 18.16 11.71
C THR A 57 -43.00 17.11 12.74
N THR A 58 -43.65 16.05 12.27
CA THR A 58 -43.68 14.75 12.98
C THR A 58 -42.24 14.21 13.16
N PRO A 59 -41.91 13.59 14.31
CA PRO A 59 -40.56 13.10 14.54
C PRO A 59 -40.22 11.97 13.53
N ARG A 60 -39.23 12.22 12.68
CA ARG A 60 -38.64 11.18 11.82
C ARG A 60 -38.05 10.11 12.71
N GLY A 61 -38.58 8.91 12.62
CA GLY A 61 -38.09 7.73 13.31
C GLY A 61 -36.58 7.55 13.07
N GLU A 62 -35.88 7.14 14.12
CA GLU A 62 -34.44 6.82 14.09
C GLU A 62 -34.13 5.84 12.95
N PRO A 63 -33.03 6.04 12.22
CA PRO A 63 -32.63 5.13 11.15
C PRO A 63 -32.38 3.74 11.72
N ARG A 64 -33.10 2.74 11.19
CA ARG A 64 -33.02 1.34 11.60
C ARG A 64 -31.56 0.88 11.71
N PRO A 65 -31.18 0.12 12.76
CA PRO A 65 -29.78 -0.27 13.05
C PRO A 65 -29.09 -1.02 11.88
N ALA A 66 -29.84 -1.70 11.03
CA ALA A 66 -29.30 -2.39 9.85
C ALA A 66 -28.75 -1.43 8.77
N ARG A 67 -29.39 -0.24 8.57
CA ARG A 67 -28.89 0.75 7.59
C ARG A 67 -27.63 1.46 8.07
N ARG A 68 -27.47 1.65 9.38
CA ARG A 68 -26.27 2.24 9.99
C ARG A 68 -25.08 1.29 9.86
N ARG A 69 -25.24 0.00 10.18
CA ARG A 69 -24.20 -1.03 9.99
C ARG A 69 -23.75 -1.16 8.52
N ALA A 70 -24.70 -1.19 7.57
CA ALA A 70 -24.37 -1.29 6.15
C ALA A 70 -23.70 -0.02 5.60
N ARG A 71 -23.90 1.15 6.21
CA ARG A 71 -23.22 2.40 5.86
C ARG A 71 -21.80 2.41 6.43
N ASP A 72 -21.60 1.99 7.67
CA ASP A 72 -20.29 1.87 8.32
C ASP A 72 -19.40 0.84 7.61
N GLU A 73 -19.97 -0.29 7.20
CA GLU A 73 -19.20 -1.33 6.45
C GLU A 73 -18.74 -0.87 5.06
N ARG A 74 -19.48 0.03 4.40
CA ARG A 74 -19.07 0.62 3.10
C ARG A 74 -17.92 1.63 3.23
N GLU A 75 -17.67 2.14 4.42
CA GLU A 75 -16.57 3.07 4.70
C GLU A 75 -15.26 2.34 5.06
N LEU A 76 -15.30 1.03 5.36
CA LEU A 76 -14.12 0.25 5.68
C LEU A 76 -13.33 -0.12 4.42
N VAL A 77 -12.01 0.11 4.47
CA VAL A 77 -11.09 -0.31 3.40
C VAL A 77 -10.35 -1.58 3.81
N VAL A 78 -9.97 -1.72 5.07
CA VAL A 78 -9.34 -2.93 5.60
C VAL A 78 -10.18 -3.43 6.77
N GLU A 79 -10.40 -4.74 6.85
CA GLU A 79 -11.06 -5.40 7.97
C GLU A 79 -10.43 -6.77 8.21
N LEU A 80 -9.89 -6.97 9.39
CA LEU A 80 -9.45 -8.26 9.93
C LEU A 80 -10.38 -8.63 11.08
N ARG A 81 -10.92 -9.85 11.06
CA ARG A 81 -11.78 -10.39 12.14
C ARG A 81 -11.24 -11.72 12.62
N GLY A 82 -10.68 -11.75 13.84
CA GLY A 82 -10.18 -12.97 14.48
C GLY A 82 -9.11 -13.68 13.67
N VAL A 83 -8.25 -12.93 12.98
CA VAL A 83 -7.28 -13.47 12.03
C VAL A 83 -6.11 -14.12 12.78
N SER A 84 -5.89 -15.40 12.53
CA SER A 84 -4.70 -16.14 12.97
C SER A 84 -3.89 -16.59 11.76
N LYS A 85 -2.56 -16.63 11.90
CA LYS A 85 -1.64 -17.18 10.90
C LYS A 85 -0.58 -18.02 11.58
N GLN A 86 -0.55 -19.30 11.25
CA GLN A 86 0.46 -20.25 11.68
C GLN A 86 1.37 -20.59 10.50
N TYR A 87 2.69 -20.64 10.73
CA TYR A 87 3.69 -21.06 9.74
C TYR A 87 4.15 -22.48 9.95
N GLY A 88 4.03 -22.99 11.17
CA GLY A 88 4.37 -24.36 11.58
C GLY A 88 3.92 -24.64 13.01
N PRO A 89 4.14 -25.87 13.52
CA PRO A 89 3.85 -26.20 14.91
C PRO A 89 4.61 -25.26 15.87
N GLY A 90 3.88 -24.47 16.65
CA GLY A 90 4.45 -23.51 17.62
C GLY A 90 4.91 -22.17 17.05
N ASP A 91 4.87 -21.97 15.72
CA ASP A 91 5.22 -20.69 15.07
C ASP A 91 3.94 -19.93 14.68
N ASN A 92 3.46 -19.10 15.61
CA ASN A 92 2.29 -18.26 15.42
C ASN A 92 2.72 -16.88 14.93
N GLY A 93 2.62 -16.63 13.61
CA GLY A 93 2.86 -15.32 13.04
C GLY A 93 1.81 -14.27 13.44
N LEU A 94 0.53 -14.69 13.61
CA LEU A 94 -0.58 -13.87 14.12
C LEU A 94 -1.54 -14.70 14.96
N GLU A 95 -2.14 -14.09 15.99
CA GLU A 95 -3.09 -14.74 16.87
C GLU A 95 -4.31 -13.84 17.10
N ARG A 96 -5.46 -14.27 16.55
CA ARG A 96 -6.80 -13.67 16.70
C ARG A 96 -6.84 -12.16 16.50
N VAL A 97 -6.06 -11.63 15.55
CA VAL A 97 -5.96 -10.21 15.25
C VAL A 97 -7.30 -9.68 14.71
N THR A 98 -7.80 -8.61 15.31
CA THR A 98 -9.05 -7.94 14.89
C THR A 98 -8.85 -6.43 14.89
N PHE A 99 -9.00 -5.80 13.73
CA PHE A 99 -9.06 -4.35 13.56
C PHE A 99 -9.72 -3.99 12.24
N ALA A 100 -10.10 -2.73 12.09
CA ALA A 100 -10.63 -2.20 10.83
C ALA A 100 -10.02 -0.82 10.54
N VAL A 101 -9.78 -0.53 9.26
CA VAL A 101 -9.28 0.77 8.78
C VAL A 101 -10.31 1.40 7.86
N ARG A 102 -10.64 2.65 8.12
CA ARG A 102 -11.62 3.41 7.35
C ARG A 102 -11.00 4.00 6.09
N ARG A 103 -11.86 4.38 5.16
CA ARG A 103 -11.45 5.10 3.95
C ARG A 103 -10.76 6.41 4.31
N GLN A 104 -9.66 6.72 3.61
CA GLN A 104 -8.84 7.92 3.80
C GLN A 104 -8.16 8.00 5.18
N GLU A 105 -8.13 6.94 5.93
CA GLU A 105 -7.39 6.85 7.17
C GLU A 105 -5.90 6.62 6.89
N MET A 106 -5.03 7.20 7.72
CA MET A 106 -3.60 6.92 7.75
C MET A 106 -3.28 6.22 9.06
N VAL A 107 -2.71 5.02 8.98
CA VAL A 107 -2.50 4.12 10.12
C VAL A 107 -1.07 3.64 10.14
N PHE A 108 -0.43 3.71 11.31
CA PHE A 108 0.84 3.09 11.57
C PHE A 108 0.65 1.72 12.22
N LEU A 109 1.33 0.73 11.67
CA LEU A 109 1.45 -0.61 12.22
C LEU A 109 2.83 -0.74 12.84
N VAL A 110 2.93 -0.72 14.17
CA VAL A 110 4.19 -0.67 14.89
C VAL A 110 4.44 -1.93 15.69
N GLY A 111 5.66 -2.10 16.16
CA GLY A 111 6.07 -3.23 16.98
C GLY A 111 7.47 -3.74 16.62
N PRO A 112 8.09 -4.57 17.48
CA PRO A 112 9.42 -5.11 17.24
C PRO A 112 9.48 -6.00 16.00
N THR A 113 10.68 -6.31 15.52
CA THR A 113 10.89 -7.30 14.46
C THR A 113 10.28 -8.64 14.87
N GLY A 114 9.62 -9.31 13.94
CA GLY A 114 8.91 -10.58 14.23
C GLY A 114 7.53 -10.43 14.91
N SER A 115 7.04 -9.19 15.18
CA SER A 115 5.75 -9.00 15.83
C SER A 115 4.52 -9.35 14.97
N GLY A 116 4.69 -9.58 13.65
CA GLY A 116 3.61 -9.93 12.73
C GLY A 116 3.23 -8.83 11.73
N LYS A 117 3.91 -7.68 11.72
CA LYS A 117 3.62 -6.55 10.78
C LYS A 117 3.65 -7.00 9.31
N SER A 118 4.76 -7.59 8.88
CA SER A 118 4.91 -8.07 7.49
C SER A 118 3.94 -9.21 7.17
N THR A 119 3.55 -10.03 8.16
CA THR A 119 2.50 -11.05 7.97
C THR A 119 1.16 -10.41 7.65
N ILE A 120 0.77 -9.34 8.36
CA ILE A 120 -0.45 -8.58 8.04
C ILE A 120 -0.37 -8.00 6.62
N MET A 121 0.75 -7.35 6.26
CA MET A 121 0.93 -6.80 4.91
C MET A 121 0.78 -7.87 3.83
N ARG A 122 1.39 -9.05 4.02
CA ARG A 122 1.31 -10.18 3.08
C ARG A 122 -0.08 -10.80 2.98
N LEU A 123 -0.85 -10.82 4.07
CA LEU A 123 -2.27 -11.19 4.05
C LEU A 123 -3.10 -10.17 3.24
N LEU A 124 -2.87 -8.86 3.45
CA LEU A 124 -3.61 -7.80 2.77
C LEU A 124 -3.36 -7.76 1.25
N ILE A 125 -2.20 -8.21 0.77
CA ILE A 125 -1.94 -8.37 -0.67
C ILE A 125 -2.28 -9.76 -1.20
N LYS A 126 -2.92 -10.63 -0.39
CA LYS A 126 -3.24 -12.03 -0.77
C LYS A 126 -2.00 -12.82 -1.23
N GLU A 127 -0.86 -12.57 -0.62
CA GLU A 127 0.33 -13.40 -0.75
C GLU A 127 0.25 -14.62 0.17
N LEU A 128 -0.36 -14.42 1.34
CA LEU A 128 -0.67 -15.44 2.32
C LEU A 128 -2.19 -15.54 2.51
N ASP A 129 -2.63 -16.72 2.90
CA ASP A 129 -3.98 -16.95 3.41
C ASP A 129 -3.93 -17.04 4.95
N PRO A 130 -4.94 -16.52 5.66
CA PRO A 130 -5.06 -16.73 7.09
C PRO A 130 -5.31 -18.21 7.38
N SER A 131 -4.84 -18.68 8.53
CA SER A 131 -5.18 -20.02 9.04
C SER A 131 -6.59 -20.03 9.61
N GLU A 132 -6.99 -18.92 10.23
CA GLU A 132 -8.34 -18.70 10.79
C GLU A 132 -8.75 -17.24 10.62
N GLY A 133 -10.06 -16.99 10.72
CA GLY A 133 -10.62 -15.64 10.63
C GLY A 133 -10.87 -15.16 9.22
N VAL A 134 -11.19 -13.88 9.08
CA VAL A 134 -11.59 -13.25 7.81
C VAL A 134 -10.78 -12.00 7.56
N VAL A 135 -10.23 -11.88 6.34
CA VAL A 135 -9.56 -10.67 5.85
C VAL A 135 -10.38 -10.09 4.70
N ARG A 136 -10.80 -8.82 4.84
CA ARG A 136 -11.49 -8.08 3.78
C ARG A 136 -10.74 -6.82 3.41
N VAL A 137 -10.68 -6.53 2.11
CA VAL A 137 -10.09 -5.28 1.58
C VAL A 137 -11.05 -4.68 0.57
N ALA A 138 -11.37 -3.40 0.74
CA ALA A 138 -12.34 -2.66 -0.07
C ALA A 138 -13.67 -3.43 -0.25
N GLY A 139 -14.17 -4.01 0.84
CA GLY A 139 -15.40 -4.81 0.89
C GLY A 139 -15.29 -6.23 0.31
N ARG A 140 -14.14 -6.63 -0.23
CA ARG A 140 -13.92 -7.98 -0.78
C ARG A 140 -13.32 -8.91 0.24
N ASP A 141 -13.93 -10.04 0.46
CA ASP A 141 -13.40 -11.13 1.27
C ASP A 141 -12.28 -11.84 0.50
N LEU A 142 -11.05 -11.78 1.03
CA LEU A 142 -9.88 -12.33 0.35
C LEU A 142 -9.86 -13.86 0.35
N SER A 143 -10.57 -14.53 1.28
CA SER A 143 -10.67 -16.00 1.30
C SER A 143 -11.39 -16.52 0.06
N LYS A 144 -12.32 -15.74 -0.49
CA LYS A 144 -13.11 -16.06 -1.69
C LYS A 144 -12.38 -15.80 -3.00
N ILE A 145 -11.20 -15.17 -2.95
CA ILE A 145 -10.40 -14.90 -4.14
C ILE A 145 -9.53 -16.11 -4.45
N GLU A 146 -9.80 -16.78 -5.55
CA GLU A 146 -8.97 -17.87 -6.06
C GLU A 146 -7.52 -17.39 -6.31
N ARG A 147 -6.56 -18.28 -6.08
CA ARG A 147 -5.12 -17.96 -6.27
C ARG A 147 -4.81 -17.42 -7.67
N LYS A 148 -5.49 -17.92 -8.70
CA LYS A 148 -5.36 -17.45 -10.10
C LYS A 148 -5.85 -16.02 -10.30
N LYS A 149 -6.78 -15.54 -9.45
CA LYS A 149 -7.35 -14.19 -9.49
C LYS A 149 -6.61 -13.18 -8.59
N ALA A 150 -5.69 -13.65 -7.74
CA ALA A 150 -4.90 -12.78 -6.86
C ALA A 150 -4.11 -11.67 -7.60
N PRO A 151 -3.51 -11.88 -8.79
CA PRO A 151 -2.86 -10.81 -9.54
C PRO A 151 -3.81 -9.67 -9.92
N TYR A 152 -5.06 -9.97 -10.28
CA TYR A 152 -6.08 -8.95 -10.59
C TYR A 152 -6.50 -8.16 -9.36
N TYR A 153 -6.57 -8.83 -8.20
CA TYR A 153 -6.82 -8.16 -6.93
C TYR A 153 -5.68 -7.20 -6.58
N ARG A 154 -4.42 -7.63 -6.69
CA ARG A 154 -3.23 -6.83 -6.35
C ARG A 154 -3.12 -5.54 -7.17
N ARG A 155 -3.71 -5.46 -8.37
CA ARG A 155 -3.77 -4.23 -9.16
C ARG A 155 -4.51 -3.07 -8.47
N ASN A 156 -5.36 -3.39 -7.48
CA ASN A 156 -6.12 -2.41 -6.71
C ASN A 156 -5.47 -2.05 -5.36
N VAL A 157 -4.27 -2.58 -5.07
CA VAL A 157 -3.51 -2.29 -3.85
C VAL A 157 -2.15 -1.77 -4.25
N GLY A 158 -1.83 -0.55 -3.84
CA GLY A 158 -0.48 -0.01 -4.00
C GLY A 158 0.44 -0.59 -2.92
N VAL A 159 1.64 -0.99 -3.30
CA VAL A 159 2.62 -1.52 -2.34
C VAL A 159 3.96 -0.83 -2.53
N VAL A 160 4.48 -0.29 -1.43
CA VAL A 160 5.83 0.28 -1.33
C VAL A 160 6.65 -0.65 -0.45
N PHE A 161 7.74 -1.19 -0.99
CA PHE A 161 8.63 -2.10 -0.29
C PHE A 161 9.85 -1.37 0.25
N GLN A 162 10.48 -1.90 1.28
CA GLN A 162 11.71 -1.39 1.87
C GLN A 162 12.88 -1.34 0.87
N ASP A 163 12.99 -2.33 -0.03
CA ASP A 163 14.05 -2.48 -1.03
C ASP A 163 13.65 -1.97 -2.42
N PHE A 164 12.70 -1.02 -2.47
CA PHE A 164 12.19 -0.31 -3.65
C PHE A 164 11.58 -1.21 -4.75
N LYS A 165 12.12 -2.40 -5.01
CA LYS A 165 11.68 -3.37 -6.04
C LYS A 165 11.51 -2.71 -7.43
N LEU A 166 12.39 -1.78 -7.80
CA LEU A 166 12.35 -1.14 -9.11
C LEU A 166 12.81 -2.09 -10.20
N LEU A 167 12.31 -1.85 -11.41
CA LEU A 167 12.76 -2.54 -12.62
C LEU A 167 14.10 -1.93 -13.07
N PRO A 168 15.24 -2.63 -12.92
CA PRO A 168 16.56 -2.01 -13.04
C PRO A 168 16.87 -1.54 -14.48
N ASN A 169 16.31 -2.22 -15.47
CA ASN A 169 16.51 -1.96 -16.90
C ASN A 169 15.41 -1.05 -17.49
N ARG A 170 14.69 -0.31 -16.64
CA ARG A 170 13.65 0.62 -17.04
C ARG A 170 13.90 1.99 -16.44
N THR A 171 13.58 3.04 -17.21
CA THR A 171 13.67 4.42 -16.74
C THR A 171 12.67 4.69 -15.60
N VAL A 172 12.79 5.83 -14.93
CA VAL A 172 11.78 6.33 -13.96
C VAL A 172 10.39 6.36 -14.60
N TYR A 173 10.30 6.96 -15.80
CA TYR A 173 9.05 7.02 -16.55
C TYR A 173 8.45 5.62 -16.77
N ASP A 174 9.25 4.68 -17.27
CA ASP A 174 8.79 3.33 -17.57
C ASP A 174 8.45 2.51 -16.32
N ASN A 175 9.17 2.71 -15.20
CA ASN A 175 8.83 2.07 -13.94
C ASN A 175 7.44 2.45 -13.46
N VAL A 176 7.08 3.74 -13.55
CA VAL A 176 5.76 4.22 -13.13
C VAL A 176 4.69 3.87 -14.17
N ALA A 177 4.99 4.03 -15.47
CA ALA A 177 4.08 3.69 -16.57
C ALA A 177 3.68 2.21 -16.55
N TYR A 178 4.60 1.32 -16.16
CA TYR A 178 4.37 -0.11 -16.11
C TYR A 178 3.18 -0.49 -15.21
N ALA A 179 2.99 0.17 -14.09
CA ALA A 179 1.85 -0.09 -13.22
C ALA A 179 0.51 0.19 -13.92
N LEU A 180 0.42 1.26 -14.72
CA LEU A 180 -0.76 1.56 -15.52
C LEU A 180 -0.93 0.58 -16.68
N GLN A 181 0.16 0.17 -17.33
CA GLN A 181 0.11 -0.84 -18.42
C GLN A 181 -0.46 -2.16 -17.92
N VAL A 182 -0.02 -2.63 -16.76
CA VAL A 182 -0.51 -3.87 -16.15
C VAL A 182 -2.00 -3.79 -15.81
N THR A 183 -2.52 -2.59 -15.48
CA THR A 183 -3.96 -2.37 -15.24
C THR A 183 -4.78 -2.22 -16.54
N GLY A 184 -4.13 -2.22 -17.70
CA GLY A 184 -4.78 -2.13 -19.01
C GLY A 184 -5.05 -0.69 -19.46
N ALA A 185 -4.37 0.31 -18.89
CA ALA A 185 -4.52 1.69 -19.31
C ALA A 185 -3.98 1.92 -20.74
N SER A 186 -4.70 2.70 -21.53
CA SER A 186 -4.28 3.08 -22.87
C SER A 186 -3.07 4.02 -22.85
N ARG A 187 -2.32 4.09 -23.94
CA ARG A 187 -1.19 5.04 -24.09
C ARG A 187 -1.60 6.48 -23.86
N LYS A 188 -2.84 6.86 -24.25
CA LYS A 188 -3.39 8.20 -24.01
C LYS A 188 -3.59 8.48 -22.53
N GLN A 189 -4.16 7.52 -21.79
CA GLN A 189 -4.34 7.62 -20.33
C GLN A 189 -2.99 7.71 -19.60
N ILE A 190 -2.03 6.86 -19.96
CA ILE A 190 -0.68 6.89 -19.39
C ILE A 190 -0.05 8.27 -19.58
N ARG A 191 -0.03 8.79 -20.81
CA ARG A 191 0.52 10.12 -21.10
C ARG A 191 -0.18 11.27 -20.37
N GLY A 192 -1.49 11.12 -20.09
CA GLY A 192 -2.24 12.12 -19.35
C GLY A 192 -2.03 12.08 -17.84
N THR A 193 -1.78 10.90 -17.26
CA THR A 193 -1.69 10.71 -15.80
C THR A 193 -0.27 10.87 -15.27
N LEU A 194 0.73 10.35 -15.99
CA LEU A 194 2.11 10.30 -15.49
C LEU A 194 2.71 11.66 -15.11
N PRO A 195 2.57 12.74 -15.91
CA PRO A 195 3.20 14.02 -15.59
C PRO A 195 2.80 14.56 -14.23
N ASP A 196 1.55 14.43 -13.84
CA ASP A 196 1.05 14.93 -12.56
C ASP A 196 1.60 14.10 -11.39
N ILE A 197 1.66 12.77 -11.52
CA ILE A 197 2.24 11.90 -10.52
C ILE A 197 3.74 12.16 -10.34
N LEU A 198 4.48 12.30 -11.45
CA LEU A 198 5.92 12.55 -11.40
C LEU A 198 6.24 13.94 -10.83
N ARG A 199 5.38 14.92 -11.07
CA ARG A 199 5.48 16.26 -10.45
C ARG A 199 5.20 16.16 -8.94
N MET A 200 4.13 15.49 -8.53
CA MET A 200 3.77 15.32 -7.12
C MET A 200 4.86 14.62 -6.32
N THR A 201 5.55 13.65 -6.93
CA THR A 201 6.63 12.89 -6.31
C THR A 201 8.02 13.55 -6.43
N GLY A 202 8.11 14.71 -7.12
CA GLY A 202 9.37 15.45 -7.29
C GLY A 202 10.34 14.81 -8.28
N LEU A 203 9.84 14.04 -9.26
CA LEU A 203 10.64 13.28 -10.23
C LEU A 203 10.63 13.87 -11.64
N SER A 204 10.08 15.08 -11.83
CA SER A 204 9.91 15.70 -13.17
C SER A 204 11.21 15.86 -13.97
N THR A 205 12.35 16.03 -13.30
CA THR A 205 13.67 16.20 -13.94
C THR A 205 14.42 14.87 -14.15
N LYS A 206 13.89 13.75 -13.63
CA LYS A 206 14.58 12.45 -13.61
C LYS A 206 13.92 11.38 -14.49
N LEU A 207 13.02 11.79 -15.40
CA LEU A 207 12.17 10.88 -16.18
C LEU A 207 12.94 9.79 -16.94
N HIS A 208 14.09 10.17 -17.49
CA HIS A 208 14.93 9.31 -18.33
C HIS A 208 16.04 8.59 -17.57
N ASN A 209 16.20 8.88 -16.27
CA ASN A 209 17.18 8.19 -15.44
C ASN A 209 16.77 6.75 -15.16
N TYR A 210 17.76 5.89 -15.03
CA TYR A 210 17.62 4.50 -14.56
C TYR A 210 17.78 4.42 -13.05
N PRO A 211 17.26 3.38 -12.38
CA PRO A 211 17.36 3.23 -10.91
C PRO A 211 18.78 3.38 -10.35
N HIS A 212 19.79 2.84 -11.02
CA HIS A 212 21.19 2.94 -10.59
C HIS A 212 21.78 4.36 -10.66
N GLN A 213 21.10 5.31 -11.31
CA GLN A 213 21.50 6.72 -11.43
C GLN A 213 20.79 7.60 -10.39
N LEU A 214 20.01 7.01 -9.49
CA LEU A 214 19.17 7.70 -8.51
C LEU A 214 19.72 7.48 -7.11
N SER A 215 19.60 8.50 -6.25
CA SER A 215 19.79 8.34 -4.81
C SER A 215 18.74 7.38 -4.23
N GLY A 216 18.98 6.82 -3.03
CA GLY A 216 18.02 5.96 -2.34
C GLY A 216 16.65 6.63 -2.14
N GLY A 217 16.63 7.91 -1.77
CA GLY A 217 15.42 8.68 -1.63
C GLY A 217 14.67 8.92 -2.95
N GLU A 218 15.39 9.12 -4.06
CA GLU A 218 14.78 9.21 -5.38
C GLU A 218 14.21 7.86 -5.83
N GLN A 219 14.91 6.75 -5.57
CA GLN A 219 14.41 5.41 -5.84
C GLN A 219 13.12 5.12 -5.05
N GLN A 220 13.08 5.50 -3.78
CA GLN A 220 11.88 5.37 -2.96
C GLN A 220 10.73 6.23 -3.49
N ARG A 221 10.99 7.46 -3.94
CA ARG A 221 9.96 8.30 -4.60
C ARG A 221 9.42 7.63 -5.87
N VAL A 222 10.25 6.95 -6.65
CA VAL A 222 9.80 6.17 -7.81
C VAL A 222 8.93 4.99 -7.38
N ALA A 223 9.31 4.26 -6.32
CA ALA A 223 8.51 3.16 -5.77
C ALA A 223 7.14 3.65 -5.30
N VAL A 224 7.08 4.79 -4.58
CA VAL A 224 5.82 5.43 -4.16
C VAL A 224 5.00 5.89 -5.36
N ALA A 225 5.61 6.54 -6.36
CA ALA A 225 4.93 6.97 -7.59
C ALA A 225 4.30 5.79 -8.32
N ARG A 226 5.04 4.69 -8.48
CA ARG A 226 4.56 3.45 -9.10
C ARG A 226 3.40 2.82 -8.31
N ALA A 227 3.47 2.82 -6.98
CA ALA A 227 2.41 2.27 -6.13
C ALA A 227 1.12 3.12 -6.16
N PHE A 228 1.24 4.43 -6.37
CA PHE A 228 0.12 5.36 -6.32
C PHE A 228 -0.50 5.69 -7.68
N VAL A 229 0.21 5.51 -8.79
CA VAL A 229 -0.20 6.00 -10.12
C VAL A 229 -1.57 5.50 -10.60
N SER A 230 -2.02 4.34 -10.12
CA SER A 230 -3.36 3.80 -10.38
C SER A 230 -4.44 4.31 -9.43
N HIS A 231 -4.13 5.25 -8.53
CA HIS A 231 -5.02 5.76 -7.48
C HIS A 231 -5.71 4.63 -6.69
N PRO A 232 -4.95 3.71 -6.07
CA PRO A 232 -5.53 2.58 -5.37
C PRO A 232 -6.31 3.03 -4.13
N PRO A 233 -7.39 2.33 -3.73
CA PRO A 233 -8.11 2.62 -2.50
C PRO A 233 -7.27 2.37 -1.24
N LEU A 234 -6.25 1.51 -1.33
CA LEU A 234 -5.32 1.14 -0.26
C LEU A 234 -3.89 1.18 -0.76
N LEU A 235 -3.03 1.89 -0.03
CA LEU A 235 -1.59 1.89 -0.20
C LEU A 235 -0.95 1.33 1.07
N LEU A 236 -0.16 0.29 0.91
CA LEU A 236 0.63 -0.36 1.95
C LEU A 236 2.09 0.06 1.79
N ALA A 237 2.75 0.45 2.86
CA ALA A 237 4.17 0.79 2.87
C ALA A 237 4.87 -0.02 3.97
N ASP A 238 5.77 -0.91 3.59
CA ASP A 238 6.55 -1.73 4.51
C ASP A 238 7.93 -1.11 4.66
N GLU A 239 8.22 -0.56 5.86
CA GLU A 239 9.45 0.15 6.22
C GLU A 239 9.91 1.17 5.16
N PRO A 240 9.05 2.14 4.76
CA PRO A 240 9.33 2.99 3.60
C PRO A 240 10.50 3.96 3.78
N THR A 241 11.04 4.08 4.99
CA THR A 241 12.15 4.97 5.36
C THR A 241 13.36 4.23 5.91
N GLY A 242 13.31 2.91 6.02
CA GLY A 242 14.30 2.10 6.76
C GLY A 242 15.73 2.15 6.22
N ASN A 243 15.94 2.56 4.96
CA ASN A 243 17.26 2.64 4.31
C ASN A 243 17.62 4.09 3.91
N LEU A 244 16.98 5.09 4.52
CA LEU A 244 17.12 6.49 4.12
C LEU A 244 17.65 7.32 5.29
N ASP A 245 18.30 8.43 4.95
CA ASP A 245 18.68 9.45 5.93
C ASP A 245 17.44 10.16 6.52
N PRO A 246 17.56 10.80 7.69
CA PRO A 246 16.42 11.39 8.40
C PRO A 246 15.68 12.46 7.60
N GLU A 247 16.38 13.30 6.84
CA GLU A 247 15.78 14.38 6.04
C GLU A 247 14.96 13.81 4.88
N THR A 248 15.55 12.86 4.15
CA THR A 248 14.88 12.15 3.07
C THR A 248 13.65 11.38 3.60
N SER A 249 13.77 10.75 4.77
CA SER A 249 12.68 10.04 5.45
C SER A 249 11.48 10.94 5.72
N ILE A 250 11.70 12.18 6.21
CA ILE A 250 10.65 13.18 6.38
C ILE A 250 9.98 13.48 5.05
N GLY A 251 10.76 13.66 3.98
CA GLY A 251 10.24 13.92 2.63
C GLY A 251 9.35 12.80 2.08
N ILE A 252 9.71 11.53 2.34
CA ILE A 252 8.89 10.36 1.97
C ILE A 252 7.59 10.32 2.77
N MET A 253 7.65 10.56 4.08
CA MET A 253 6.45 10.57 4.93
C MET A 253 5.49 11.70 4.57
N GLN A 254 6.00 12.89 4.24
CA GLN A 254 5.20 14.00 3.71
C GLN A 254 4.53 13.64 2.38
N LEU A 255 5.21 12.87 1.51
CA LEU A 255 4.65 12.38 0.26
C LEU A 255 3.51 11.39 0.52
N LEU A 256 3.69 10.40 1.40
CA LEU A 256 2.64 9.46 1.80
C LEU A 256 1.44 10.18 2.45
N TYR A 257 1.69 11.22 3.24
CA TYR A 257 0.63 12.06 3.80
C TYR A 257 -0.15 12.81 2.71
N ARG A 258 0.52 13.40 1.71
CA ARG A 258 -0.16 14.03 0.55
C ARG A 258 -1.02 13.04 -0.22
N ILE A 259 -0.54 11.81 -0.43
CA ILE A 259 -1.29 10.72 -1.05
C ILE A 259 -2.55 10.38 -0.24
N ASN A 260 -2.42 10.31 1.10
CA ASN A 260 -3.56 10.08 1.98
C ASN A 260 -4.59 11.23 1.87
N ARG A 261 -4.13 12.49 1.88
CA ARG A 261 -4.99 13.68 1.70
C ARG A 261 -5.68 13.72 0.33
N ALA A 262 -5.11 13.09 -0.68
CA ALA A 262 -5.72 12.93 -2.01
C ALA A 262 -6.81 11.84 -2.05
N GLY A 263 -7.06 11.13 -0.93
CA GLY A 263 -8.17 10.21 -0.80
C GLY A 263 -7.81 8.73 -0.70
N THR A 264 -6.53 8.38 -0.76
CA THR A 264 -6.05 7.00 -0.59
C THR A 264 -5.92 6.67 0.90
N THR A 265 -6.39 5.49 1.31
CA THR A 265 -6.10 4.93 2.64
C THR A 265 -4.66 4.46 2.66
N VAL A 266 -3.88 4.86 3.68
CA VAL A 266 -2.46 4.52 3.78
C VAL A 266 -2.21 3.75 5.07
N MET A 267 -1.58 2.57 4.96
CA MET A 267 -1.12 1.78 6.10
C MET A 267 0.40 1.64 6.00
N ILE A 268 1.10 2.00 7.06
CA ILE A 268 2.57 2.03 7.12
C ILE A 268 3.03 1.10 8.23
N ALA A 269 3.79 0.06 7.89
CA ALA A 269 4.51 -0.72 8.86
C ALA A 269 5.88 -0.09 9.08
N THR A 270 6.22 0.23 10.33
CA THR A 270 7.52 0.81 10.68
C THR A 270 7.91 0.51 12.13
N HIS A 271 9.20 0.60 12.40
CA HIS A 271 9.77 0.62 13.75
C HIS A 271 10.38 1.99 14.11
N ASP A 272 10.27 2.98 13.22
CA ASP A 272 10.76 4.35 13.42
C ASP A 272 9.83 5.11 14.38
N ARG A 273 10.28 5.24 15.64
CA ARG A 273 9.53 5.88 16.74
C ARG A 273 9.34 7.37 16.48
N ASP A 274 10.42 8.05 16.12
CA ASP A 274 10.41 9.50 15.96
C ASP A 274 9.45 9.93 14.85
N MET A 275 9.40 9.15 13.77
CA MET A 275 8.50 9.43 12.66
C MET A 275 7.03 9.23 13.05
N VAL A 276 6.71 8.16 13.76
CA VAL A 276 5.34 7.89 14.26
C VAL A 276 4.90 9.02 15.18
N ASP A 277 5.76 9.43 16.11
CA ASP A 277 5.47 10.45 17.13
C ASP A 277 5.29 11.85 16.50
N ARG A 278 6.05 12.17 15.43
CA ARG A 278 5.89 13.41 14.66
C ARG A 278 4.57 13.45 13.87
N MET A 279 4.16 12.31 13.31
CA MET A 279 2.97 12.24 12.45
C MET A 279 1.65 12.24 13.22
N ARG A 280 1.63 11.75 14.46
CA ARG A 280 0.46 11.70 15.37
C ARG A 280 -0.81 11.20 14.65
N ARG A 281 -0.72 10.01 14.07
CA ARG A 281 -1.84 9.32 13.43
C ARG A 281 -2.21 8.08 14.24
N ARG A 282 -3.24 7.37 13.79
CA ARG A 282 -3.63 6.10 14.41
C ARG A 282 -2.47 5.13 14.43
N VAL A 283 -2.25 4.52 15.59
CA VAL A 283 -1.20 3.54 15.83
C VAL A 283 -1.85 2.23 16.27
N ILE A 284 -1.52 1.15 15.55
CA ILE A 284 -1.85 -0.23 15.92
C ILE A 284 -0.53 -0.91 16.28
N GLU A 285 -0.36 -1.27 17.55
CA GLU A 285 0.85 -1.92 18.02
C GLU A 285 0.66 -3.45 18.09
N LEU A 286 1.61 -4.16 17.48
CA LEU A 286 1.69 -5.61 17.55
C LEU A 286 2.85 -6.07 18.43
N ARG A 287 2.57 -7.06 19.28
CA ARG A 287 3.57 -7.82 20.02
C ARG A 287 3.24 -9.32 19.93
N ARG A 288 4.21 -10.13 19.52
CA ARG A 288 4.08 -11.60 19.41
C ARG A 288 2.79 -12.04 18.69
N GLY A 289 2.49 -11.41 17.55
CA GLY A 289 1.33 -11.73 16.73
C GLY A 289 -0.03 -11.25 17.25
N ARG A 290 -0.08 -10.50 18.35
CA ARG A 290 -1.31 -9.94 18.94
C ARG A 290 -1.32 -8.42 18.89
N ILE A 291 -2.50 -7.79 18.77
CA ILE A 291 -2.65 -6.35 18.97
C ILE A 291 -2.66 -6.09 20.47
N VAL A 292 -1.75 -5.25 20.92
CA VAL A 292 -1.67 -4.79 22.32
C VAL A 292 -2.20 -3.38 22.49
N ARG A 293 -2.27 -2.58 21.40
CA ARG A 293 -2.74 -1.21 21.42
C ARG A 293 -3.34 -0.81 20.07
N ASP A 294 -4.41 -0.02 20.06
CA ASP A 294 -5.04 0.58 18.88
C ASP A 294 -5.59 1.96 19.27
N GLU A 295 -4.85 3.02 18.97
CA GLU A 295 -5.14 4.39 19.35
C GLU A 295 -5.32 5.29 18.14
N ALA A 296 -6.40 6.07 18.11
CA ALA A 296 -6.77 6.92 16.97
C ALA A 296 -5.76 8.08 16.74
N THR A 297 -5.07 8.53 17.80
CA THR A 297 -4.00 9.52 17.75
C THR A 297 -2.94 9.06 18.74
N GLY A 298 -2.10 8.12 18.31
CA GLY A 298 -1.12 7.46 19.19
C GLY A 298 0.30 8.01 18.98
N LEU A 299 1.11 7.83 20.00
CA LEU A 299 2.57 7.87 19.95
C LEU A 299 3.08 6.44 19.74
N TYR A 300 4.35 6.28 19.39
CA TYR A 300 4.95 4.95 19.24
C TYR A 300 4.95 4.18 20.58
N ALA A 301 5.28 4.86 21.67
CA ALA A 301 5.13 4.34 23.03
C ALA A 301 4.00 5.08 23.74
N SER A 302 3.13 4.37 24.49
CA SER A 302 2.23 5.01 25.45
C SER A 302 3.06 5.60 26.60
N GLU A 303 2.56 6.63 27.27
CA GLU A 303 3.21 7.22 28.44
C GLU A 303 3.47 6.17 29.53
N GLU A 304 2.58 5.19 29.68
CA GLU A 304 2.74 4.05 30.58
C GLU A 304 3.94 3.16 30.21
N ASN A 305 4.12 2.84 28.92
CA ASN A 305 5.28 2.07 28.46
C ASN A 305 6.60 2.84 28.58
N THR A 306 6.56 4.16 28.53
CA THR A 306 7.75 5.01 28.71
C THR A 306 8.17 5.05 30.19
N ALA A 307 7.21 5.05 31.10
CA ALA A 307 7.47 4.97 32.54
C ALA A 307 8.07 3.60 32.94
N GLU A 308 7.46 2.48 32.48
CA GLU A 308 7.99 1.13 32.70
C GLU A 308 9.39 0.93 32.09
N LEU A 309 9.63 1.45 30.89
CA LEU A 309 10.95 1.39 30.27
C LEU A 309 11.96 2.24 31.05
N GLY A 310 11.54 3.41 31.53
CA GLY A 310 12.36 4.27 32.36
C GLY A 310 12.72 3.63 33.73
N GLU A 311 11.79 2.90 34.33
CA GLU A 311 12.05 2.12 35.55
C GLU A 311 13.00 0.95 35.29
N ARG A 312 12.79 0.17 34.27
CA ARG A 312 13.71 -0.94 33.88
C ARG A 312 15.12 -0.46 33.58
N LEU A 313 15.27 0.62 32.82
CA LEU A 313 16.59 1.21 32.53
C LEU A 313 17.27 1.74 33.79
N ARG A 314 16.51 2.28 34.76
CA ARG A 314 17.04 2.67 36.07
C ARG A 314 17.47 1.47 36.89
N GLU A 315 16.68 0.41 36.94
CA GLU A 315 17.00 -0.84 37.62
C GLU A 315 18.27 -1.51 37.02
N GLU A 316 18.35 -1.62 35.70
CA GLU A 316 19.53 -2.15 34.98
C GLU A 316 20.77 -1.29 35.27
N THR A 317 20.63 0.05 35.30
CA THR A 317 21.73 0.97 35.61
C THR A 317 22.19 0.82 37.06
N ILE A 318 21.24 0.65 38.00
CA ILE A 318 21.55 0.44 39.42
C ILE A 318 22.21 -0.93 39.64
N GLU A 319 21.76 -1.96 38.96
CA GLU A 319 22.31 -3.31 39.01
C GLU A 319 23.73 -3.37 38.43
N ALA A 320 23.94 -2.71 37.29
CA ALA A 320 25.27 -2.56 36.69
C ALA A 320 26.24 -1.79 37.58
N ALA A 321 25.75 -0.71 38.27
CA ALA A 321 26.55 0.05 39.22
C ALA A 321 26.89 -0.76 40.49
N ARG A 322 25.99 -1.62 40.97
CA ARG A 322 26.25 -2.55 42.08
C ARG A 322 27.23 -3.66 41.71
N GLY A 323 27.18 -4.15 40.46
CA GLY A 323 28.12 -5.16 39.97
C GLY A 323 29.56 -4.65 39.82
N VAL A 324 29.77 -3.35 39.62
CA VAL A 324 31.10 -2.70 39.53
C VAL A 324 31.71 -2.44 40.91
N LEU A 325 30.88 -2.35 42.00
CA LEU A 325 31.29 -2.15 43.38
C LEU A 325 31.32 -3.47 44.18
N GLY A 326 31.75 -4.57 43.58
CA GLY A 326 32.03 -5.82 44.27
C GLY A 326 33.01 -5.61 45.42
N PRO A 327 32.94 -6.39 46.51
CA PRO A 327 33.65 -6.11 47.73
C PRO A 327 35.16 -6.18 47.51
N LYS A 328 35.84 -5.04 47.74
CA LYS A 328 37.29 -5.02 47.90
C LYS A 328 37.62 -5.86 49.13
N ARG A 329 38.28 -7.00 48.89
CA ARG A 329 39.01 -7.77 49.91
C ARG A 329 40.37 -7.14 50.17
#